data_e470658243c20f975390a398087b50f3
#
_entry.id   e470658243c20f975390a398087b50f3
#
_cell.length_a   1.000
_cell.length_b   1.000
_cell.length_c   1.000
_cell.angle_alpha   90.00
_cell.angle_beta   90.00
_cell.angle_gamma   90.00
#
_symmetry.space_group_name_H-M   'P 1'
#
loop_
_entity.id
_entity.type
_entity.pdbx_description
1 polymer ?
#
loop_
_entity_poly.entity_id
_entity_poly.type
_entity_poly.pdbx_seq_one_letter_code
_entity_poly.pdbx_strand_id
1 'polypeptide(L)'
;MGFEVRFEYSDDMKAFAITAPMQSAVEDVHEPIAGDGEVVIDVSRVGICGTDQEYFTGEMVYLHTGKAGYPMRIGHEWCGTVSAIGTGVDKKWLGQRVTGDTMLGCGTCYRCTSGRQHVCESRSEVGISHGFAGALAEKFLIPARALHALPDSIDDAMGAMVEPGGNSLRASQAALAGPGRNILIWGTGTIGLLTALFAQAAGAYVYLIGRNEQTIALAKKIGIKNTSKEIPQLPTGFDAVIDATNDPDIPALAVSTVEPGGRIVYIGIAGEASYVDSRVITLADVTVIGILSGSPGLAGTIEMYASGKVDPRPLIAATISLAQVSDVFLGKRPAGAGDGPKIHIDPRI
;
A
#
# COMPACT_ATOMS: atom_id res chain seq x y z
N MET A 1 40.97 33.88 -21.33
CA MET A 1 40.79 33.09 -20.11
C MET A 1 39.34 32.56 -20.16
N GLY A 2 39.23 31.32 -20.63
CA GLY A 2 37.92 30.64 -20.66
C GLY A 2 37.58 30.12 -19.28
N PHE A 3 36.45 30.54 -18.74
CA PHE A 3 35.88 29.91 -17.57
C PHE A 3 35.22 28.60 -18.02
N GLU A 4 35.88 27.45 -17.79
CA GLU A 4 35.26 26.17 -17.79
C GLU A 4 34.30 26.12 -16.57
N VAL A 5 33.03 26.26 -16.81
CA VAL A 5 32.00 25.91 -15.80
C VAL A 5 32.05 24.39 -15.73
N ARG A 6 32.72 23.82 -14.73
CA ARG A 6 32.56 22.42 -14.34
C ARG A 6 31.15 22.31 -13.77
N PHE A 7 30.23 21.75 -14.53
CA PHE A 7 29.05 21.15 -13.96
C PHE A 7 29.56 19.97 -13.13
N GLU A 8 29.44 20.07 -11.80
CA GLU A 8 29.52 18.91 -10.93
C GLU A 8 28.33 18.04 -11.32
N TYR A 9 28.59 17.00 -12.10
CA TYR A 9 27.60 15.99 -12.39
C TYR A 9 27.25 15.31 -11.05
N SER A 10 26.01 15.39 -10.62
CA SER A 10 25.49 14.50 -9.59
C SER A 10 25.71 13.06 -10.07
N ASP A 11 26.11 12.18 -9.15
CA ASP A 11 26.32 10.77 -9.47
C ASP A 11 25.02 10.20 -10.07
N ASP A 12 25.16 9.32 -11.06
CA ASP A 12 24.02 8.60 -11.64
C ASP A 12 23.57 7.49 -10.66
N MET A 13 22.28 7.29 -10.57
CA MET A 13 21.66 6.23 -9.77
C MET A 13 20.80 5.31 -10.65
N LYS A 14 20.55 4.08 -10.19
CA LYS A 14 19.63 3.16 -10.85
C LYS A 14 18.19 3.43 -10.44
N ALA A 15 17.29 3.42 -11.42
CA ALA A 15 15.85 3.51 -11.22
C ALA A 15 15.10 2.57 -12.16
N PHE A 16 14.04 1.98 -11.68
CA PHE A 16 13.14 1.17 -12.49
C PHE A 16 11.97 2.02 -12.98
N ALA A 17 11.70 1.97 -14.28
CA ALA A 17 10.57 2.65 -14.89
C ALA A 17 9.74 1.70 -15.76
N ILE A 18 8.42 1.91 -15.77
CA ILE A 18 7.52 1.36 -16.78
C ILE A 18 7.49 2.37 -17.92
N THR A 19 7.94 1.95 -19.11
CA THR A 19 8.14 2.84 -20.27
C THR A 19 6.97 2.84 -21.22
N ALA A 20 6.20 1.75 -21.25
CA ALA A 20 4.95 1.57 -22.01
C ALA A 20 4.21 0.34 -21.45
N PRO A 21 2.96 0.07 -21.86
CA PRO A 21 2.29 -1.16 -21.48
C PRO A 21 3.14 -2.39 -21.80
N MET A 22 3.33 -3.28 -20.82
CA MET A 22 4.15 -4.50 -20.90
C MET A 22 5.65 -4.24 -21.15
N GLN A 23 6.14 -3.00 -20.96
CA GLN A 23 7.53 -2.63 -21.15
C GLN A 23 8.06 -1.89 -19.91
N SER A 24 9.24 -2.29 -19.48
CA SER A 24 9.92 -1.69 -18.33
C SER A 24 11.42 -1.81 -18.48
N ALA A 25 12.16 -0.94 -17.82
CA ALA A 25 13.61 -0.92 -17.84
C ALA A 25 14.19 -0.45 -16.49
N VAL A 26 15.39 -0.88 -16.17
CA VAL A 26 16.26 -0.21 -15.20
C VAL A 26 17.12 0.77 -15.98
N GLU A 27 17.10 2.02 -15.57
CA GLU A 27 17.75 3.14 -16.24
C GLU A 27 18.76 3.82 -15.31
N ASP A 28 19.80 4.38 -15.88
CA ASP A 28 20.67 5.32 -15.18
C ASP A 28 20.04 6.71 -15.26
N VAL A 29 19.79 7.31 -14.09
CA VAL A 29 19.18 8.63 -13.97
C VAL A 29 19.97 9.47 -12.97
N HIS A 30 19.92 10.80 -13.10
CA HIS A 30 20.57 11.68 -12.14
C HIS A 30 19.98 11.56 -10.74
N GLU A 31 20.83 11.59 -9.72
CA GLU A 31 20.39 11.65 -8.33
C GLU A 31 19.52 12.90 -8.09
N PRO A 32 18.43 12.77 -7.32
CA PRO A 32 17.58 13.91 -7.01
C PRO A 32 18.28 14.88 -6.05
N ILE A 33 18.02 16.18 -6.22
CA ILE A 33 18.47 17.23 -5.33
C ILE A 33 17.28 17.78 -4.55
N ALA A 34 17.39 17.83 -3.21
CA ALA A 34 16.32 18.32 -2.35
C ALA A 34 16.10 19.84 -2.53
N GLY A 35 14.93 20.22 -2.96
CA GLY A 35 14.45 21.60 -3.01
C GLY A 35 13.86 22.09 -1.68
N ASP A 36 13.20 23.24 -1.70
CA ASP A 36 12.56 23.83 -0.51
C ASP A 36 11.48 22.90 0.07
N GLY A 37 11.61 22.52 1.33
CA GLY A 37 10.68 21.65 2.04
C GLY A 37 10.75 20.15 1.63
N GLU A 38 11.75 19.77 0.84
CA GLU A 38 11.93 18.40 0.34
C GLU A 38 13.11 17.68 0.99
N VAL A 39 13.12 16.38 0.87
CA VAL A 39 14.21 15.51 1.31
C VAL A 39 14.54 14.47 0.25
N VAL A 40 15.78 14.04 0.19
CA VAL A 40 16.20 12.85 -0.57
C VAL A 40 16.22 11.65 0.36
N ILE A 41 15.68 10.56 -0.09
CA ILE A 41 15.65 9.28 0.61
C ILE A 41 16.58 8.30 -0.09
N ASP A 42 17.55 7.74 0.62
CA ASP A 42 18.24 6.52 0.24
C ASP A 42 17.29 5.35 0.53
N VAL A 43 16.83 4.71 -0.53
CA VAL A 43 15.79 3.67 -0.43
C VAL A 43 16.38 2.37 0.11
N SER A 44 15.78 1.84 1.18
CA SER A 44 16.20 0.56 1.74
C SER A 44 15.33 -0.60 1.25
N ARG A 45 14.03 -0.37 1.04
CA ARG A 45 13.08 -1.40 0.65
C ARG A 45 11.85 -0.80 -0.01
N VAL A 46 11.35 -1.50 -1.04
CA VAL A 46 10.08 -1.15 -1.72
C VAL A 46 9.26 -2.42 -1.91
N GLY A 47 7.95 -2.35 -1.63
CA GLY A 47 7.00 -3.41 -1.97
C GLY A 47 6.40 -3.22 -3.36
N ILE A 48 6.12 -4.34 -4.06
CA ILE A 48 5.30 -4.33 -5.29
C ILE A 48 3.83 -4.47 -4.90
N CYS A 49 2.99 -3.58 -5.41
CA CYS A 49 1.54 -3.56 -5.24
C CYS A 49 0.80 -4.03 -6.51
N GLY A 50 -0.48 -4.38 -6.35
CA GLY A 50 -1.38 -4.64 -7.49
C GLY A 50 -1.49 -3.45 -8.45
N THR A 51 -1.50 -2.23 -7.92
CA THR A 51 -1.50 -0.98 -8.71
C THR A 51 -0.28 -0.86 -9.62
N ASP A 52 0.90 -1.31 -9.18
CA ASP A 52 2.10 -1.35 -10.02
C ASP A 52 1.94 -2.33 -11.18
N GLN A 53 1.28 -3.48 -10.94
CA GLN A 53 0.95 -4.46 -11.96
C GLN A 53 -0.06 -3.90 -12.97
N GLU A 54 -1.13 -3.23 -12.50
CA GLU A 54 -2.10 -2.57 -13.37
C GLU A 54 -1.45 -1.47 -14.22
N TYR A 55 -0.46 -0.76 -13.66
CA TYR A 55 0.33 0.21 -14.41
C TYR A 55 1.14 -0.47 -15.51
N PHE A 56 1.78 -1.62 -15.20
CA PHE A 56 2.56 -2.38 -16.16
C PHE A 56 1.68 -2.96 -17.29
N THR A 57 0.49 -3.46 -16.99
CA THR A 57 -0.44 -3.99 -18.02
C THR A 57 -1.14 -2.90 -18.83
N GLY A 58 -1.16 -1.66 -18.33
CA GLY A 58 -1.90 -0.55 -18.94
C GLY A 58 -3.36 -0.46 -18.51
N GLU A 59 -3.78 -1.26 -17.53
CA GLU A 59 -5.17 -1.33 -17.04
C GLU A 59 -5.46 -0.27 -15.97
N MET A 60 -4.44 0.37 -15.41
CA MET A 60 -4.59 1.36 -14.35
C MET A 60 -5.48 2.52 -14.78
N VAL A 61 -6.56 2.77 -14.05
CA VAL A 61 -7.61 3.73 -14.38
C VAL A 61 -7.11 5.15 -14.64
N TYR A 62 -6.02 5.57 -13.98
CA TYR A 62 -5.46 6.91 -14.16
C TYR A 62 -4.78 7.11 -15.52
N LEU A 63 -4.34 6.05 -16.17
CA LEU A 63 -3.86 6.10 -17.55
C LEU A 63 -4.98 6.51 -18.54
N HIS A 64 -6.21 6.07 -18.27
CA HIS A 64 -7.38 6.34 -19.08
C HIS A 64 -8.05 7.68 -18.76
N THR A 65 -7.73 8.30 -17.60
CA THR A 65 -8.29 9.59 -17.17
C THR A 65 -7.32 10.76 -17.30
N GLY A 66 -6.10 10.51 -17.83
CA GLY A 66 -5.08 11.53 -18.04
C GLY A 66 -4.36 11.99 -16.76
N LYS A 67 -4.54 11.28 -15.63
CA LYS A 67 -3.83 11.56 -14.37
C LYS A 67 -2.47 10.86 -14.28
N ALA A 68 -2.24 9.87 -15.13
CA ALA A 68 -1.00 9.12 -15.23
C ALA A 68 -0.59 8.94 -16.70
N GLY A 69 0.67 8.57 -16.93
CA GLY A 69 1.23 8.35 -18.28
C GLY A 69 2.58 7.65 -18.22
N TYR A 70 3.11 7.32 -19.36
CA TYR A 70 4.43 6.71 -19.51
C TYR A 70 5.45 7.72 -20.03
N PRO A 71 6.76 7.59 -19.70
CA PRO A 71 7.31 6.65 -18.74
C PRO A 71 6.95 7.04 -17.30
N MET A 72 6.94 6.05 -16.38
CA MET A 72 6.68 6.29 -14.97
C MET A 72 7.59 5.45 -14.09
N ARG A 73 8.27 6.08 -13.15
CA ARG A 73 8.99 5.45 -12.06
C ARG A 73 7.99 5.17 -10.94
N ILE A 74 7.66 3.89 -10.77
CA ILE A 74 6.66 3.40 -9.82
C ILE A 74 7.25 3.11 -8.43
N GLY A 75 6.44 2.54 -7.53
CA GLY A 75 6.82 2.12 -6.17
C GLY A 75 6.38 3.14 -5.12
N HIS A 76 5.39 2.75 -4.30
CA HIS A 76 4.78 3.61 -3.29
C HIS A 76 4.75 2.98 -1.89
N GLU A 77 5.12 1.71 -1.77
CA GLU A 77 5.24 0.97 -0.50
C GLU A 77 6.72 0.92 -0.11
N TRP A 78 7.24 1.92 0.57
CA TRP A 78 8.69 2.07 0.74
C TRP A 78 9.13 2.38 2.18
N CYS A 79 10.40 2.12 2.46
CA CYS A 79 11.13 2.73 3.57
C CYS A 79 12.59 3.03 3.15
N GLY A 80 13.22 3.93 3.87
CA GLY A 80 14.59 4.34 3.60
C GLY A 80 15.15 5.25 4.68
N THR A 81 16.26 5.90 4.38
CA THR A 81 16.93 6.84 5.27
C THR A 81 17.03 8.20 4.58
N VAL A 82 16.75 9.27 5.31
CA VAL A 82 16.94 10.64 4.78
C VAL A 82 18.42 10.92 4.60
N SER A 83 18.88 11.06 3.35
CA SER A 83 20.30 11.30 3.01
C SER A 83 20.60 12.76 2.72
N ALA A 84 19.60 13.56 2.30
CA ALA A 84 19.75 14.99 2.12
C ALA A 84 18.45 15.72 2.48
N ILE A 85 18.57 16.97 2.91
CA ILE A 85 17.46 17.85 3.26
C ILE A 85 17.58 19.19 2.52
N GLY A 86 16.47 19.68 2.01
CA GLY A 86 16.39 20.99 1.37
C GLY A 86 16.14 22.13 2.34
N THR A 87 16.05 23.34 1.78
CA THR A 87 15.79 24.56 2.56
C THR A 87 14.48 24.47 3.34
N GLY A 88 14.48 24.92 4.59
CA GLY A 88 13.30 24.94 5.46
C GLY A 88 12.94 23.59 6.10
N VAL A 89 13.67 22.51 5.82
CA VAL A 89 13.48 21.21 6.48
C VAL A 89 14.24 21.16 7.81
N ASP A 90 13.60 20.64 8.86
CA ASP A 90 14.22 20.44 10.16
C ASP A 90 15.36 19.41 10.05
N LYS A 91 16.56 19.82 10.51
CA LYS A 91 17.79 18.99 10.47
C LYS A 91 17.67 17.67 11.20
N LYS A 92 16.71 17.51 12.11
CA LYS A 92 16.46 16.23 12.80
C LYS A 92 16.11 15.09 11.85
N TRP A 93 15.63 15.39 10.64
CA TRP A 93 15.30 14.36 9.64
C TRP A 93 16.54 13.71 9.02
N LEU A 94 17.69 14.42 8.93
CA LEU A 94 18.89 13.88 8.33
C LEU A 94 19.39 12.65 9.09
N GLY A 95 19.55 11.54 8.37
CA GLY A 95 19.93 10.23 8.94
C GLY A 95 18.77 9.46 9.59
N GLN A 96 17.56 10.01 9.65
CA GLN A 96 16.39 9.27 10.18
C GLN A 96 15.93 8.20 9.21
N ARG A 97 15.60 7.03 9.75
CA ARG A 97 14.85 5.99 9.02
C ARG A 97 13.38 6.38 8.96
N VAL A 98 12.80 6.31 7.77
CA VAL A 98 11.46 6.83 7.48
C VAL A 98 10.70 5.94 6.50
N THR A 99 9.39 6.09 6.52
CA THR A 99 8.43 5.83 5.44
C THR A 99 7.62 7.09 5.20
N GLY A 100 6.64 7.08 4.32
CA GLY A 100 5.87 8.29 4.08
C GLY A 100 4.53 8.09 3.40
N ASP A 101 3.77 9.18 3.36
CA ASP A 101 2.49 9.23 2.68
C ASP A 101 2.63 8.97 1.18
N THR A 102 1.78 8.12 0.64
CA THR A 102 1.64 7.97 -0.82
C THR A 102 0.86 9.13 -1.42
N MET A 103 -0.15 9.63 -0.71
CA MET A 103 -1.03 10.70 -1.17
C MET A 103 -0.52 12.07 -0.72
N LEU A 104 0.11 12.80 -1.63
CA LEU A 104 0.70 14.12 -1.38
C LEU A 104 -0.31 15.24 -1.66
N GLY A 105 -1.08 15.61 -0.66
CA GLY A 105 -2.01 16.76 -0.75
C GLY A 105 -1.28 18.11 -0.90
N CYS A 106 -2.00 19.15 -1.31
CA CYS A 106 -1.44 20.50 -1.48
C CYS A 106 -0.99 21.20 -0.17
N GLY A 107 -1.42 20.68 0.99
CA GLY A 107 -1.10 21.22 2.31
C GLY A 107 -1.95 22.43 2.76
N THR A 108 -2.66 23.11 1.85
CA THR A 108 -3.33 24.39 2.13
C THR A 108 -4.85 24.35 2.05
N CYS A 109 -5.45 23.43 1.28
CA CYS A 109 -6.91 23.35 1.17
C CYS A 109 -7.56 22.79 2.44
N TYR A 110 -8.86 22.99 2.60
CA TYR A 110 -9.62 22.52 3.75
C TYR A 110 -9.46 21.02 4.01
N ARG A 111 -9.40 20.18 2.97
CA ARG A 111 -9.18 18.74 3.14
C ARG A 111 -7.81 18.45 3.76
N CYS A 112 -6.76 19.13 3.30
CA CYS A 112 -5.41 18.95 3.85
C CYS A 112 -5.33 19.45 5.30
N THR A 113 -5.84 20.65 5.58
CA THR A 113 -5.77 21.24 6.93
C THR A 113 -6.68 20.56 7.95
N SER A 114 -7.64 19.74 7.50
CA SER A 114 -8.51 18.91 8.35
C SER A 114 -8.06 17.45 8.46
N GLY A 115 -6.79 17.10 8.08
CA GLY A 115 -6.24 15.74 8.17
C GLY A 115 -6.74 14.77 7.10
N ARG A 116 -7.29 15.30 6.00
CA ARG A 116 -7.82 14.50 4.88
C ARG A 116 -7.04 14.76 3.58
N GLN A 117 -5.71 14.90 3.69
CA GLN A 117 -4.81 15.15 2.55
C GLN A 117 -4.92 14.09 1.45
N HIS A 118 -5.23 12.85 1.79
CA HIS A 118 -5.40 11.73 0.86
C HIS A 118 -6.57 11.90 -0.13
N VAL A 119 -7.52 12.78 0.16
CA VAL A 119 -8.63 13.13 -0.72
C VAL A 119 -8.57 14.59 -1.23
N CYS A 120 -7.39 15.21 -1.19
CA CYS A 120 -7.15 16.52 -1.80
C CYS A 120 -7.34 16.44 -3.33
N GLU A 121 -8.04 17.42 -3.91
CA GLU A 121 -8.27 17.44 -5.36
C GLU A 121 -6.98 17.65 -6.18
N SER A 122 -6.04 18.41 -5.60
CA SER A 122 -4.74 18.71 -6.21
C SER A 122 -3.62 17.79 -5.69
N ARG A 123 -3.96 16.57 -5.23
CA ARG A 123 -2.93 15.65 -4.75
C ARG A 123 -2.15 15.04 -5.90
N SER A 124 -0.88 14.79 -5.67
CA SER A 124 -0.08 13.82 -6.43
C SER A 124 0.03 12.52 -5.62
N GLU A 125 0.33 11.42 -6.30
CA GLU A 125 0.48 10.11 -5.67
C GLU A 125 1.85 9.55 -6.03
N VAL A 126 2.67 9.25 -5.02
CA VAL A 126 4.05 8.77 -5.19
C VAL A 126 4.05 7.49 -6.04
N GLY A 127 4.78 7.51 -7.15
CA GLY A 127 4.88 6.37 -8.07
C GLY A 127 3.58 6.01 -8.80
N ILE A 128 2.56 6.88 -8.79
CA ILE A 128 1.23 6.54 -9.33
C ILE A 128 0.69 7.65 -10.24
N SER A 129 0.67 8.91 -9.82
CA SER A 129 -0.01 9.95 -10.59
C SER A 129 0.77 11.26 -10.71
N HIS A 130 0.37 12.07 -11.73
CA HIS A 130 0.91 13.40 -12.02
C HIS A 130 2.44 13.43 -12.20
N GLY A 131 3.04 12.31 -12.66
CA GLY A 131 4.49 12.21 -12.90
C GLY A 131 5.34 12.23 -11.64
N PHE A 132 4.74 12.10 -10.43
CA PHE A 132 5.51 12.07 -9.19
C PHE A 132 6.26 10.75 -9.08
N ALA A 133 7.59 10.79 -9.19
CA ALA A 133 8.44 9.62 -9.23
C ALA A 133 8.35 8.79 -7.95
N GLY A 134 8.24 7.47 -8.09
CA GLY A 134 8.19 6.51 -7.00
C GLY A 134 9.56 6.04 -6.53
N ALA A 135 9.54 5.17 -5.54
CA ALA A 135 10.70 4.69 -4.80
C ALA A 135 11.38 3.44 -5.38
N LEU A 136 10.95 2.91 -6.56
CA LEU A 136 11.69 1.85 -7.24
C LEU A 136 12.97 2.41 -7.89
N ALA A 137 13.87 2.91 -7.04
CA ALA A 137 15.15 3.51 -7.37
C ALA A 137 16.08 3.45 -6.16
N GLU A 138 17.38 3.71 -6.34
CA GLU A 138 18.31 3.82 -5.21
C GLU A 138 18.00 5.02 -4.31
N LYS A 139 17.53 6.12 -4.94
CA LYS A 139 17.07 7.33 -4.21
C LYS A 139 15.81 7.91 -4.85
N PHE A 140 15.02 8.62 -4.05
CA PHE A 140 13.93 9.43 -4.57
C PHE A 140 13.66 10.67 -3.71
N LEU A 141 12.92 11.61 -4.28
CA LEU A 141 12.58 12.89 -3.66
C LEU A 141 11.17 12.88 -3.10
N ILE A 142 10.99 13.44 -1.90
CA ILE A 142 9.65 13.55 -1.28
C ILE A 142 9.56 14.79 -0.39
N PRO A 143 8.38 15.46 -0.28
CA PRO A 143 8.21 16.52 0.69
C PRO A 143 8.36 16.02 2.14
N ALA A 144 9.13 16.75 2.96
CA ALA A 144 9.39 16.37 4.36
C ALA A 144 8.10 16.25 5.19
N ARG A 145 7.01 16.97 4.82
CA ARG A 145 5.71 16.87 5.50
C ARG A 145 5.02 15.51 5.36
N ALA A 146 5.46 14.68 4.40
CA ALA A 146 4.92 13.35 4.16
C ALA A 146 5.62 12.26 4.97
N LEU A 147 6.69 12.58 5.70
CA LEU A 147 7.52 11.61 6.39
C LEU A 147 6.92 11.13 7.71
N HIS A 148 7.09 9.84 7.96
CA HIS A 148 6.86 9.18 9.24
C HIS A 148 8.14 8.50 9.70
N ALA A 149 8.65 8.87 10.89
CA ALA A 149 9.84 8.24 11.45
C ALA A 149 9.59 6.78 11.81
N LEU A 150 10.54 5.92 11.51
CA LEU A 150 10.53 4.51 11.88
C LEU A 150 11.40 4.29 13.13
N PRO A 151 10.87 3.73 14.23
CA PRO A 151 11.67 3.36 15.38
C PRO A 151 12.59 2.16 15.06
N ASP A 152 13.65 1.98 15.85
CA ASP A 152 14.66 0.94 15.64
C ASP A 152 14.08 -0.49 15.68
N SER A 153 12.94 -0.69 16.35
CA SER A 153 12.24 -1.98 16.40
C SER A 153 11.59 -2.39 15.07
N ILE A 154 11.48 -1.46 14.10
CA ILE A 154 10.96 -1.73 12.76
C ILE A 154 12.13 -1.88 11.81
N ASP A 155 12.34 -3.09 11.27
CA ASP A 155 13.32 -3.36 10.23
C ASP A 155 12.84 -2.86 8.85
N ASP A 156 13.68 -2.97 7.82
CA ASP A 156 13.34 -2.51 6.47
C ASP A 156 12.18 -3.31 5.86
N ALA A 157 12.08 -4.60 6.19
CA ALA A 157 10.98 -5.44 5.73
C ALA A 157 9.62 -4.98 6.30
N MET A 158 9.59 -4.67 7.60
CA MET A 158 8.39 -4.09 8.24
C MET A 158 8.12 -2.67 7.74
N GLY A 159 9.16 -1.87 7.53
CA GLY A 159 9.06 -0.47 7.11
C GLY A 159 8.35 -0.31 5.77
N ALA A 160 8.69 -1.12 4.77
CA ALA A 160 8.01 -1.12 3.47
C ALA A 160 6.59 -1.71 3.52
N MET A 161 6.22 -2.40 4.61
CA MET A 161 4.86 -2.90 4.84
C MET A 161 3.96 -1.88 5.58
N VAL A 162 4.47 -0.70 5.93
CA VAL A 162 3.68 0.32 6.66
C VAL A 162 2.58 0.90 5.77
N GLU A 163 2.86 1.15 4.48
CA GLU A 163 1.85 1.67 3.55
C GLU A 163 0.66 0.71 3.38
N PRO A 164 0.83 -0.55 2.94
CA PRO A 164 -0.29 -1.49 2.85
C PRO A 164 -0.90 -1.80 4.23
N GLY A 165 -0.11 -1.72 5.31
CA GLY A 165 -0.59 -1.81 6.68
C GLY A 165 -1.53 -0.68 7.04
N GLY A 166 -1.24 0.55 6.63
CA GLY A 166 -2.10 1.72 6.84
C GLY A 166 -3.48 1.56 6.21
N ASN A 167 -3.53 1.03 4.98
CA ASN A 167 -4.78 0.67 4.31
C ASN A 167 -5.57 -0.36 5.12
N SER A 168 -4.90 -1.42 5.55
CA SER A 168 -5.49 -2.56 6.25
C SER A 168 -5.95 -2.21 7.66
N LEU A 169 -5.18 -1.40 8.41
CA LEU A 169 -5.58 -0.88 9.72
C LEU A 169 -6.85 -0.04 9.62
N ARG A 170 -6.92 0.85 8.63
CA ARG A 170 -8.12 1.67 8.38
C ARG A 170 -9.34 0.83 8.05
N ALA A 171 -9.18 -0.23 7.24
CA ALA A 171 -10.28 -1.16 6.93
C ALA A 171 -10.78 -1.88 8.19
N SER A 172 -9.87 -2.38 9.03
CA SER A 172 -10.19 -3.00 10.33
C SER A 172 -10.93 -2.03 11.27
N GLN A 173 -10.46 -0.78 11.37
CA GLN A 173 -11.09 0.26 12.18
C GLN A 173 -12.49 0.65 11.64
N ALA A 174 -12.64 0.79 10.31
CA ALA A 174 -13.93 1.11 9.68
C ALA A 174 -14.96 -0.01 9.90
N ALA A 175 -14.52 -1.26 9.96
CA ALA A 175 -15.35 -2.41 10.32
C ALA A 175 -15.70 -2.47 11.81
N LEU A 176 -15.14 -1.58 12.64
CA LEU A 176 -15.24 -1.61 14.11
C LEU A 176 -14.81 -2.98 14.67
N ALA A 177 -13.71 -3.53 14.13
CA ALA A 177 -13.16 -4.78 14.63
C ALA A 177 -12.80 -4.66 16.12
N GLY A 178 -13.24 -5.62 16.93
CA GLY A 178 -13.06 -5.60 18.37
C GLY A 178 -13.63 -6.86 19.05
N PRO A 179 -13.51 -6.95 20.38
CA PRO A 179 -14.00 -8.11 21.12
C PRO A 179 -15.49 -8.40 20.87
N GLY A 180 -15.81 -9.67 20.63
CA GLY A 180 -17.18 -10.13 20.41
C GLY A 180 -17.74 -9.87 19.00
N ARG A 181 -16.94 -9.28 18.09
CA ARG A 181 -17.36 -8.98 16.71
C ARG A 181 -16.91 -10.07 15.74
N ASN A 182 -17.81 -10.52 14.87
CA ASN A 182 -17.54 -11.44 13.78
C ASN A 182 -17.26 -10.62 12.51
N ILE A 183 -16.03 -10.68 12.02
CA ILE A 183 -15.59 -9.92 10.84
C ILE A 183 -15.27 -10.89 9.70
N LEU A 184 -16.00 -10.78 8.60
CA LEU A 184 -15.70 -11.51 7.37
C LEU A 184 -14.82 -10.65 6.46
N ILE A 185 -13.74 -11.25 5.93
CA ILE A 185 -12.83 -10.58 4.99
C ILE A 185 -12.77 -11.43 3.73
N TRP A 186 -13.09 -10.84 2.58
CA TRP A 186 -12.83 -11.42 1.28
C TRP A 186 -11.48 -10.98 0.74
N GLY A 187 -10.68 -11.96 0.32
CA GLY A 187 -9.35 -11.77 -0.27
C GLY A 187 -8.22 -12.22 0.66
N THR A 188 -7.37 -13.11 0.14
CA THR A 188 -6.15 -13.60 0.81
C THR A 188 -4.87 -13.01 0.20
N GLY A 189 -4.98 -11.81 -0.39
CA GLY A 189 -3.85 -11.00 -0.80
C GLY A 189 -3.23 -10.23 0.38
N THR A 190 -2.25 -9.37 0.10
CA THR A 190 -1.54 -8.59 1.12
C THR A 190 -2.51 -7.80 2.00
N ILE A 191 -3.46 -7.06 1.39
CA ILE A 191 -4.41 -6.21 2.12
C ILE A 191 -5.35 -7.07 2.99
N GLY A 192 -5.92 -8.15 2.45
CA GLY A 192 -6.83 -9.01 3.22
C GLY A 192 -6.15 -9.70 4.39
N LEU A 193 -4.94 -10.22 4.20
CA LEU A 193 -4.16 -10.87 5.26
C LEU A 193 -3.75 -9.87 6.36
N LEU A 194 -3.27 -8.66 5.99
CA LEU A 194 -2.96 -7.61 6.96
C LEU A 194 -4.21 -7.15 7.70
N THR A 195 -5.33 -6.95 7.00
CA THR A 195 -6.60 -6.58 7.62
C THR A 195 -7.05 -7.62 8.66
N ALA A 196 -6.88 -8.91 8.33
CA ALA A 196 -7.17 -10.01 9.24
C ALA A 196 -6.27 -9.97 10.49
N LEU A 197 -4.97 -9.70 10.33
CA LEU A 197 -4.05 -9.56 11.47
C LEU A 197 -4.42 -8.36 12.35
N PHE A 198 -4.74 -7.20 11.77
CA PHE A 198 -5.19 -6.04 12.54
C PHE A 198 -6.52 -6.28 13.26
N ALA A 199 -7.49 -6.90 12.59
CA ALA A 199 -8.78 -7.21 13.21
C ALA A 199 -8.63 -8.21 14.37
N GLN A 200 -7.78 -9.24 14.22
CA GLN A 200 -7.45 -10.15 15.32
C GLN A 200 -6.74 -9.46 16.48
N ALA A 201 -5.77 -8.58 16.19
CA ALA A 201 -5.07 -7.81 17.21
C ALA A 201 -6.01 -6.86 17.96
N ALA A 202 -7.09 -6.42 17.32
CA ALA A 202 -8.18 -5.66 17.96
C ALA A 202 -9.13 -6.55 18.80
N GLY A 203 -9.01 -7.89 18.72
CA GLY A 203 -9.83 -8.84 19.50
C GLY A 203 -11.08 -9.39 18.79
N ALA A 204 -11.20 -9.17 17.47
CA ALA A 204 -12.33 -9.68 16.70
C ALA A 204 -12.19 -11.18 16.36
N TYR A 205 -13.34 -11.84 16.15
CA TYR A 205 -13.38 -13.13 15.49
C TYR A 205 -13.29 -12.93 13.98
N VAL A 206 -12.18 -13.34 13.38
CA VAL A 206 -11.93 -13.11 11.96
C VAL A 206 -12.20 -14.37 11.15
N TYR A 207 -12.94 -14.19 10.06
CA TYR A 207 -13.23 -15.19 9.04
C TYR A 207 -12.67 -14.68 7.70
N LEU A 208 -11.82 -15.47 7.06
CA LEU A 208 -11.11 -15.07 5.85
C LEU A 208 -11.48 -15.99 4.69
N ILE A 209 -11.97 -15.41 3.61
CA ILE A 209 -12.30 -16.13 2.38
C ILE A 209 -11.24 -15.89 1.32
N GLY A 210 -10.74 -16.97 0.73
CA GLY A 210 -9.75 -16.93 -0.35
C GLY A 210 -9.99 -18.00 -1.38
N ARG A 211 -9.50 -17.79 -2.61
CA ARG A 211 -9.58 -18.76 -3.70
C ARG A 211 -8.34 -19.63 -3.80
N ASN A 212 -7.18 -19.09 -3.43
CA ASN A 212 -5.87 -19.73 -3.56
C ASN A 212 -5.54 -20.54 -2.31
N GLU A 213 -5.29 -21.84 -2.48
CA GLU A 213 -4.97 -22.75 -1.37
C GLU A 213 -3.66 -22.41 -0.66
N GLN A 214 -2.66 -21.93 -1.40
CA GLN A 214 -1.37 -21.54 -0.83
C GLN A 214 -1.52 -20.37 0.14
N THR A 215 -2.27 -19.30 -0.24
CA THR A 215 -2.51 -18.16 0.64
C THR A 215 -3.46 -18.48 1.78
N ILE A 216 -4.40 -19.41 1.60
CA ILE A 216 -5.24 -19.97 2.67
C ILE A 216 -4.36 -20.74 3.69
N ALA A 217 -3.44 -21.55 3.22
CA ALA A 217 -2.50 -22.27 4.10
C ALA A 217 -1.58 -21.30 4.86
N LEU A 218 -1.08 -20.26 4.18
CA LEU A 218 -0.32 -19.20 4.81
C LEU A 218 -1.15 -18.50 5.90
N ALA A 219 -2.40 -18.13 5.62
CA ALA A 219 -3.29 -17.49 6.57
C ALA A 219 -3.42 -18.31 7.86
N LYS A 220 -3.62 -19.63 7.74
CA LYS A 220 -3.65 -20.54 8.88
C LYS A 220 -2.32 -20.58 9.63
N LYS A 221 -1.20 -20.62 8.91
CA LYS A 221 0.16 -20.63 9.50
C LYS A 221 0.47 -19.37 10.31
N ILE A 222 -0.04 -18.21 9.90
CA ILE A 222 0.13 -16.94 10.61
C ILE A 222 -0.96 -16.68 11.66
N GLY A 223 -1.79 -17.68 11.98
CA GLY A 223 -2.73 -17.67 13.09
C GLY A 223 -4.17 -17.27 12.76
N ILE A 224 -4.55 -17.11 11.48
CA ILE A 224 -5.93 -16.85 11.07
C ILE A 224 -6.66 -18.18 10.95
N LYS A 225 -7.36 -18.58 12.03
CA LYS A 225 -7.90 -19.95 12.18
C LYS A 225 -9.08 -20.23 11.25
N ASN A 226 -10.04 -19.28 11.12
CA ASN A 226 -11.25 -19.48 10.33
C ASN A 226 -11.00 -19.01 8.90
N THR A 227 -10.36 -19.86 8.09
CA THR A 227 -10.03 -19.58 6.70
C THR A 227 -10.61 -20.66 5.79
N SER A 228 -11.38 -20.27 4.77
CA SER A 228 -12.05 -21.19 3.85
C SER A 228 -12.18 -20.60 2.44
N LYS A 229 -12.73 -21.40 1.51
CA LYS A 229 -13.15 -20.95 0.16
C LYS A 229 -14.63 -20.54 0.14
N GLU A 230 -15.39 -20.94 1.14
CA GLU A 230 -16.82 -20.74 1.23
C GLU A 230 -17.18 -19.92 2.46
N ILE A 231 -18.27 -19.19 2.38
CA ILE A 231 -18.79 -18.37 3.47
C ILE A 231 -19.30 -19.32 4.57
N PRO A 232 -18.75 -19.26 5.79
CA PRO A 232 -19.25 -20.07 6.89
C PRO A 232 -20.60 -19.53 7.38
N GLN A 233 -21.48 -20.44 7.79
CA GLN A 233 -22.73 -20.06 8.43
C GLN A 233 -22.51 -19.82 9.92
N LEU A 234 -22.94 -18.65 10.40
CA LEU A 234 -22.91 -18.28 11.81
C LEU A 234 -24.32 -18.04 12.34
N PRO A 235 -24.59 -18.37 13.60
CA PRO A 235 -25.92 -18.14 14.22
C PRO A 235 -26.35 -16.66 14.24
N THR A 236 -25.38 -15.75 14.38
CA THR A 236 -25.59 -14.30 14.46
C THR A 236 -25.13 -13.55 13.22
N GLY A 237 -24.56 -14.26 12.23
CA GLY A 237 -23.99 -13.66 11.02
C GLY A 237 -22.71 -12.83 11.26
N PHE A 238 -22.44 -11.90 10.35
CA PHE A 238 -21.22 -11.08 10.38
C PHE A 238 -21.57 -9.63 10.71
N ASP A 239 -20.99 -9.11 11.79
CA ASP A 239 -21.10 -7.70 12.19
C ASP A 239 -20.48 -6.74 11.16
N ALA A 240 -19.46 -7.19 10.45
CA ALA A 240 -18.92 -6.47 9.32
C ALA A 240 -18.35 -7.41 8.26
N VAL A 241 -18.38 -6.92 7.02
CA VAL A 241 -17.82 -7.58 5.85
C VAL A 241 -16.83 -6.62 5.18
N ILE A 242 -15.61 -7.08 4.93
CA ILE A 242 -14.55 -6.31 4.28
C ILE A 242 -14.24 -6.95 2.93
N ASP A 243 -14.37 -6.20 1.85
CA ASP A 243 -13.94 -6.62 0.53
C ASP A 243 -12.54 -6.06 0.23
N ALA A 244 -11.55 -6.96 0.21
CA ALA A 244 -10.16 -6.69 -0.15
C ALA A 244 -9.78 -7.42 -1.45
N THR A 245 -10.73 -7.52 -2.39
CA THR A 245 -10.56 -8.18 -3.69
C THR A 245 -10.67 -7.17 -4.84
N ASN A 246 -10.37 -7.62 -6.04
CA ASN A 246 -10.65 -6.92 -7.30
C ASN A 246 -11.79 -7.59 -8.09
N ASP A 247 -12.62 -8.40 -7.43
CA ASP A 247 -13.72 -9.12 -8.04
C ASP A 247 -15.00 -8.29 -8.02
N PRO A 248 -15.60 -7.95 -9.18
CA PRO A 248 -16.78 -7.08 -9.26
C PRO A 248 -18.05 -7.69 -8.63
N ASP A 249 -18.08 -9.00 -8.39
CA ASP A 249 -19.24 -9.67 -7.80
C ASP A 249 -19.25 -9.60 -6.25
N ILE A 250 -18.08 -9.44 -5.63
CA ILE A 250 -17.98 -9.46 -4.15
C ILE A 250 -18.73 -8.31 -3.47
N PRO A 251 -18.77 -7.08 -4.00
CA PRO A 251 -19.54 -6.00 -3.39
C PRO A 251 -21.04 -6.34 -3.19
N ALA A 252 -21.66 -7.02 -4.14
CA ALA A 252 -23.07 -7.47 -4.01
C ALA A 252 -23.22 -8.60 -2.98
N LEU A 253 -22.26 -9.54 -2.97
CA LEU A 253 -22.23 -10.63 -1.97
C LEU A 253 -22.03 -10.07 -0.55
N ALA A 254 -21.23 -9.03 -0.37
CA ALA A 254 -21.03 -8.38 0.93
C ALA A 254 -22.35 -7.85 1.50
N VAL A 255 -23.19 -7.23 0.65
CA VAL A 255 -24.50 -6.70 1.05
C VAL A 255 -25.45 -7.81 1.50
N SER A 256 -25.42 -8.97 0.84
CA SER A 256 -26.28 -10.11 1.19
C SER A 256 -25.75 -10.95 2.36
N THR A 257 -24.52 -10.69 2.81
CA THR A 257 -23.85 -11.52 3.83
C THR A 257 -23.76 -10.82 5.19
N VAL A 258 -23.74 -9.49 5.20
CA VAL A 258 -23.66 -8.71 6.44
C VAL A 258 -24.96 -8.77 7.21
N GLU A 259 -24.89 -8.80 8.56
CA GLU A 259 -26.05 -8.71 9.42
C GLU A 259 -26.76 -7.35 9.29
N PRO A 260 -28.09 -7.28 9.48
CA PRO A 260 -28.78 -6.01 9.62
C PRO A 260 -28.15 -5.11 10.70
N GLY A 261 -28.00 -3.82 10.41
CA GLY A 261 -27.26 -2.87 11.25
C GLY A 261 -25.74 -3.00 11.17
N GLY A 262 -25.22 -3.93 10.36
CA GLY A 262 -23.79 -4.20 10.21
C GLY A 262 -23.06 -3.19 9.31
N ARG A 263 -21.79 -3.52 8.99
CA ARG A 263 -20.92 -2.65 8.20
C ARG A 263 -20.32 -3.37 7.01
N ILE A 264 -20.21 -2.64 5.90
CA ILE A 264 -19.46 -3.11 4.72
C ILE A 264 -18.33 -2.13 4.47
N VAL A 265 -17.12 -2.67 4.27
CA VAL A 265 -15.93 -1.89 3.96
C VAL A 265 -15.38 -2.34 2.61
N TYR A 266 -15.38 -1.43 1.64
CA TYR A 266 -14.77 -1.64 0.34
C TYR A 266 -13.37 -1.02 0.33
N ILE A 267 -12.36 -1.83 0.13
CA ILE A 267 -10.95 -1.42 -0.01
C ILE A 267 -10.33 -1.97 -1.29
N GLY A 268 -10.85 -3.09 -1.80
CA GLY A 268 -10.50 -3.59 -3.11
C GLY A 268 -11.10 -2.73 -4.22
N ILE A 269 -10.42 -2.68 -5.36
CA ILE A 269 -10.89 -1.95 -6.55
C ILE A 269 -10.97 -2.93 -7.71
N ALA A 270 -12.17 -3.15 -8.24
CA ALA A 270 -12.39 -3.95 -9.44
C ALA A 270 -12.09 -3.14 -10.70
N GLY A 271 -11.70 -3.82 -11.78
CA GLY A 271 -11.46 -3.20 -13.09
C GLY A 271 -12.74 -2.71 -13.78
N GLU A 272 -13.91 -3.14 -13.31
CA GLU A 272 -15.23 -2.78 -13.82
C GLU A 272 -16.20 -2.47 -12.69
N ALA A 273 -17.34 -1.85 -13.04
CA ALA A 273 -18.35 -1.44 -12.07
C ALA A 273 -19.09 -2.65 -11.47
N SER A 274 -19.27 -2.63 -10.14
CA SER A 274 -20.07 -3.60 -9.40
C SER A 274 -21.51 -3.13 -9.29
N TYR A 275 -22.46 -4.07 -9.36
CA TYR A 275 -23.87 -3.78 -9.17
C TYR A 275 -24.29 -4.12 -7.74
N VAL A 276 -24.73 -3.11 -7.00
CA VAL A 276 -25.18 -3.25 -5.62
C VAL A 276 -26.64 -2.76 -5.49
N ASP A 277 -27.53 -3.59 -4.93
CA ASP A 277 -28.91 -3.18 -4.68
C ASP A 277 -29.00 -2.30 -3.42
N SER A 278 -29.11 -1.00 -3.62
CA SER A 278 -29.22 -0.02 -2.52
C SER A 278 -30.45 -0.20 -1.63
N ARG A 279 -31.52 -0.85 -2.13
CA ARG A 279 -32.71 -1.14 -1.33
C ARG A 279 -32.40 -2.11 -0.20
N VAL A 280 -31.57 -3.12 -0.45
CA VAL A 280 -31.11 -4.07 0.58
C VAL A 280 -30.30 -3.36 1.65
N ILE A 281 -29.40 -2.46 1.26
CA ILE A 281 -28.61 -1.62 2.19
C ILE A 281 -29.55 -0.82 3.10
N THR A 282 -30.55 -0.14 2.50
CA THR A 282 -31.49 0.71 3.25
C THR A 282 -32.39 -0.10 4.17
N LEU A 283 -32.94 -1.22 3.68
CA LEU A 283 -33.88 -2.05 4.46
C LEU A 283 -33.20 -2.80 5.60
N ALA A 284 -31.91 -3.06 5.50
CA ALA A 284 -31.12 -3.70 6.54
C ALA A 284 -30.34 -2.70 7.42
N ASP A 285 -30.50 -1.38 7.23
CA ASP A 285 -29.80 -0.32 8.00
C ASP A 285 -28.27 -0.50 7.99
N VAL A 286 -27.68 -0.87 6.84
CA VAL A 286 -26.26 -1.18 6.69
C VAL A 286 -25.46 0.09 6.43
N THR A 287 -24.31 0.23 7.13
CA THR A 287 -23.33 1.28 6.85
C THR A 287 -22.32 0.79 5.81
N VAL A 288 -22.15 1.52 4.70
CA VAL A 288 -21.17 1.21 3.64
C VAL A 288 -20.05 2.25 3.63
N ILE A 289 -18.80 1.79 3.63
CA ILE A 289 -17.60 2.66 3.76
C ILE A 289 -16.59 2.28 2.69
N GLY A 290 -16.10 3.28 1.93
CA GLY A 290 -14.94 3.13 1.04
C GLY A 290 -13.64 3.57 1.74
N ILE A 291 -12.57 2.82 1.55
CA ILE A 291 -11.23 3.15 2.05
C ILE A 291 -10.31 3.45 0.87
N LEU A 292 -9.78 4.66 0.84
CA LEU A 292 -8.74 5.08 -0.11
C LEU A 292 -7.48 5.45 0.65
N SER A 293 -6.33 4.86 0.29
CA SER A 293 -4.99 5.16 0.81
C SER A 293 -4.69 4.75 2.26
N GLY A 294 -3.45 4.34 2.47
CA GLY A 294 -2.86 4.07 3.78
C GLY A 294 -2.54 5.31 4.61
N SER A 295 -2.39 6.50 3.97
CA SER A 295 -1.87 7.72 4.61
C SER A 295 -2.44 8.04 6.01
N PRO A 296 -3.76 8.05 6.26
CA PRO A 296 -4.27 8.29 7.61
C PRO A 296 -4.03 7.15 8.62
N GLY A 297 -3.58 5.99 8.17
CA GLY A 297 -3.32 4.80 9.00
C GLY A 297 -1.85 4.56 9.31
N LEU A 298 -0.90 5.29 8.70
CA LEU A 298 0.53 4.98 8.79
C LEU A 298 1.05 5.05 10.23
N ALA A 299 0.74 6.10 10.97
CA ALA A 299 1.20 6.26 12.36
C ALA A 299 0.72 5.11 13.25
N GLY A 300 -0.58 4.76 13.19
CA GLY A 300 -1.12 3.64 13.95
C GLY A 300 -0.54 2.28 13.53
N THR A 301 -0.22 2.10 12.25
CA THR A 301 0.46 0.91 11.74
C THR A 301 1.86 0.78 12.30
N ILE A 302 2.64 1.88 12.31
CA ILE A 302 3.97 1.92 12.91
C ILE A 302 3.92 1.51 14.39
N GLU A 303 2.95 2.03 15.17
CA GLU A 303 2.76 1.67 16.57
C GLU A 303 2.43 0.17 16.75
N MET A 304 1.53 -0.37 15.92
CA MET A 304 1.14 -1.79 15.98
C MET A 304 2.30 -2.72 15.63
N TYR A 305 3.12 -2.34 14.65
CA TYR A 305 4.32 -3.10 14.25
C TYR A 305 5.41 -2.97 15.33
N ALA A 306 5.72 -1.75 15.78
CA ALA A 306 6.74 -1.50 16.77
C ALA A 306 6.46 -2.19 18.11
N SER A 307 5.20 -2.29 18.51
CA SER A 307 4.78 -3.00 19.72
C SER A 307 4.72 -4.53 19.57
N GLY A 308 4.95 -5.07 18.36
CA GLY A 308 4.86 -6.50 18.07
C GLY A 308 3.43 -7.07 18.09
N LYS A 309 2.39 -6.23 18.15
CA LYS A 309 0.99 -6.67 18.08
C LYS A 309 0.62 -7.24 16.71
N VAL A 310 1.25 -6.75 15.66
CA VAL A 310 1.13 -7.26 14.28
C VAL A 310 2.53 -7.38 13.69
N ASP A 311 2.85 -8.55 13.14
CA ASP A 311 4.08 -8.81 12.37
C ASP A 311 3.73 -9.04 10.90
N PRO A 312 4.06 -8.13 9.98
CA PRO A 312 3.76 -8.27 8.56
C PRO A 312 4.76 -9.15 7.79
N ARG A 313 5.94 -9.45 8.36
CA ARG A 313 7.04 -10.13 7.67
C ARG A 313 6.70 -11.49 7.08
N PRO A 314 5.84 -12.33 7.70
CA PRO A 314 5.44 -13.60 7.10
C PRO A 314 4.70 -13.47 5.76
N LEU A 315 4.23 -12.27 5.39
CA LEU A 315 3.58 -12.02 4.11
C LEU A 315 4.57 -11.74 2.98
N ILE A 316 5.85 -11.57 3.27
CA ILE A 316 6.90 -11.28 2.29
C ILE A 316 7.45 -12.59 1.77
N ALA A 317 7.27 -12.86 0.48
CA ALA A 317 7.75 -14.09 -0.16
C ALA A 317 9.25 -14.02 -0.50
N ALA A 318 9.72 -12.87 -0.95
CA ALA A 318 11.11 -12.67 -1.38
C ALA A 318 11.50 -11.19 -1.32
N THR A 319 12.80 -10.97 -1.27
CA THR A 319 13.44 -9.67 -1.57
C THR A 319 14.35 -9.86 -2.77
N ILE A 320 14.22 -9.00 -3.77
CA ILE A 320 14.92 -9.07 -5.05
C ILE A 320 15.59 -7.74 -5.39
N SER A 321 16.47 -7.73 -6.40
CA SER A 321 17.08 -6.51 -6.93
C SER A 321 16.17 -5.79 -7.92
N LEU A 322 16.51 -4.53 -8.26
CA LEU A 322 15.81 -3.78 -9.32
C LEU A 322 15.83 -4.52 -10.67
N ALA A 323 16.91 -5.21 -11.01
CA ALA A 323 17.04 -5.95 -12.26
C ALA A 323 16.02 -7.09 -12.43
N GLN A 324 15.48 -7.61 -11.33
CA GLN A 324 14.54 -8.73 -11.33
C GLN A 324 13.07 -8.29 -11.35
N VAL A 325 12.77 -7.00 -11.25
CA VAL A 325 11.40 -6.48 -11.13
C VAL A 325 10.57 -6.80 -12.37
N SER A 326 11.14 -6.66 -13.59
CA SER A 326 10.47 -6.99 -14.84
C SER A 326 9.98 -8.44 -14.88
N ASP A 327 10.78 -9.38 -14.36
CA ASP A 327 10.41 -10.79 -14.30
C ASP A 327 9.16 -11.02 -13.42
N VAL A 328 9.06 -10.30 -12.30
CA VAL A 328 7.88 -10.38 -11.42
C VAL A 328 6.63 -9.87 -12.12
N PHE A 329 6.69 -8.75 -12.84
CA PHE A 329 5.57 -8.23 -13.63
C PHE A 329 5.15 -9.15 -14.76
N LEU A 330 6.08 -9.94 -15.31
CA LEU A 330 5.81 -11.00 -16.28
C LEU A 330 5.29 -12.30 -15.63
N GLY A 331 4.96 -12.30 -14.34
CA GLY A 331 4.40 -13.44 -13.61
C GLY A 331 5.41 -14.48 -13.15
N LYS A 332 6.72 -14.21 -13.26
CA LYS A 332 7.75 -15.14 -12.78
C LYS A 332 7.91 -14.99 -11.26
N ARG A 333 7.81 -16.10 -10.56
CA ARG A 333 8.07 -16.11 -9.11
C ARG A 333 9.58 -16.19 -8.85
N PRO A 334 10.15 -15.36 -7.95
CA PRO A 334 11.57 -15.42 -7.60
C PRO A 334 11.96 -16.79 -7.06
N ALA A 335 13.18 -17.25 -7.39
CA ALA A 335 13.70 -18.52 -6.89
C ALA A 335 13.79 -18.50 -5.36
N GLY A 336 13.32 -19.59 -4.72
CA GLY A 336 13.30 -19.70 -3.26
C GLY A 336 12.25 -18.85 -2.55
N ALA A 337 11.34 -18.20 -3.29
CA ALA A 337 10.27 -17.39 -2.69
C ALA A 337 9.35 -18.24 -1.80
N GLY A 338 9.06 -17.69 -0.61
CA GLY A 338 8.09 -18.26 0.35
C GLY A 338 6.64 -18.13 -0.12
N ASP A 339 5.69 -18.46 0.74
CA ASP A 339 4.26 -18.52 0.42
C ASP A 339 3.56 -17.15 0.40
N GLY A 340 4.23 -16.09 0.86
CA GLY A 340 3.66 -14.75 0.97
C GLY A 340 3.24 -14.16 -0.38
N PRO A 341 2.22 -13.27 -0.38
CA PRO A 341 1.79 -12.58 -1.58
C PRO A 341 2.67 -11.37 -1.96
N LYS A 342 3.53 -10.88 -1.04
CA LYS A 342 4.32 -9.66 -1.22
C LYS A 342 5.74 -9.96 -1.70
N ILE A 343 6.17 -9.24 -2.72
CA ILE A 343 7.58 -9.18 -3.15
C ILE A 343 8.14 -7.82 -2.77
N HIS A 344 9.31 -7.83 -2.15
CA HIS A 344 10.10 -6.64 -1.85
C HIS A 344 11.27 -6.49 -2.80
N ILE A 345 11.67 -5.26 -3.03
CA ILE A 345 12.86 -4.87 -3.78
C ILE A 345 13.82 -4.17 -2.83
N ASP A 346 15.07 -4.59 -2.86
CA ASP A 346 16.19 -3.85 -2.28
C ASP A 346 16.98 -3.26 -3.43
N PRO A 347 16.95 -1.94 -3.67
CA PRO A 347 17.64 -1.33 -4.79
C PRO A 347 19.18 -1.31 -4.66
N ARG A 348 19.69 -1.74 -3.50
CA ARG A 348 21.15 -1.75 -3.18
C ARG A 348 21.85 -3.05 -3.58
N ILE A 349 21.10 -4.10 -4.05
CA ILE A 349 21.62 -5.43 -4.40
C ILE A 349 21.44 -5.76 -5.87
#